data_d08808ae764aaf8b2d3581348676e296
#
_entry.id   d08808ae764aaf8b2d3581348676e296
#
_cell.length_a   1.000
_cell.length_b   1.000
_cell.length_c   1.000
_cell.angle_alpha   90.00
_cell.angle_beta   90.00
_cell.angle_gamma   90.00
#
_symmetry.space_group_name_H-M   'P 1'
#
loop_
_entity.id
_entity.type
_entity.pdbx_description
1 polymer ?
#
loop_
_entity_poly.entity_id
_entity_poly.type
_entity_poly.pdbx_seq_one_letter_code
_entity_poly.pdbx_strand_id
1 'polypeptide(L)'
;MAKARTLYDKIWDDHLVDEQPDGTCLIYIDRHLVHEVTSPQAFEGLRLSGRKVRAPERTLLVVDHNVPTTDRRQKNPDPESEVQIAYLAENAKFFDLEYYDEFDKRQGIVHIIGPEQGFTLPGVTLVCGDSHTATHGAFGALAYGIGTSEVEHVLATQTLIQTKSKNMRAVVDGKLPPSVTAKDIILAIIGEIGTAGGTGYALEYAGEAIRALTMEGRMTVCNMSVEAGAKAGFIAPDEKAYAYLKDRPKSPKGKDWDAAVRYWDTLKSDDGANFDREIRLDAAKLPPLVTWGTSPEQVIAITGRVPTPSEIQDEKKRIAAERSLDYMGLKGGEKVSDIKLDRVFIGSCTNSRIEDLREVARVVDGKRVNANVNAMIVPGSGLVKIQAEAEGLDKIFKAAGFEWREPGCSMCLAMNPDKLAPGERCASTSNRNFEGRQGYKGRTHLVSPAMAAAAAIAGHFVDVRDWK
;
A
#
# COMPACT_ATOMS: atom_id res chain seq x y z
N MET A 1 -11.92 -34.77 -15.13
CA MET A 1 -11.76 -34.00 -13.90
C MET A 1 -11.67 -32.51 -14.28
N ALA A 2 -12.30 -31.63 -13.55
CA ALA A 2 -12.12 -30.18 -13.78
C ALA A 2 -10.63 -29.81 -13.62
N LYS A 3 -10.15 -28.86 -14.43
CA LYS A 3 -8.77 -28.38 -14.35
C LYS A 3 -8.61 -27.62 -13.01
N ALA A 4 -7.53 -27.92 -12.26
CA ALA A 4 -7.20 -27.19 -11.03
C ALA A 4 -6.96 -25.71 -11.35
N ARG A 5 -7.57 -24.82 -10.57
CA ARG A 5 -7.55 -23.36 -10.77
C ARG A 5 -6.88 -22.63 -9.63
N THR A 6 -6.16 -21.56 -9.93
CA THR A 6 -5.64 -20.64 -8.93
C THR A 6 -6.75 -19.75 -8.34
N LEU A 7 -6.49 -19.10 -7.21
CA LEU A 7 -7.39 -18.06 -6.67
C LEU A 7 -7.71 -17.01 -7.73
N TYR A 8 -6.69 -16.55 -8.47
CA TYR A 8 -6.88 -15.57 -9.55
C TYR A 8 -7.79 -16.09 -10.65
N ASP A 9 -7.57 -17.34 -11.13
CA ASP A 9 -8.41 -17.94 -12.17
C ASP A 9 -9.87 -18.02 -11.73
N LYS A 10 -10.14 -18.41 -10.48
CA LYS A 10 -11.52 -18.50 -9.95
C LYS A 10 -12.22 -17.15 -9.98
N ILE A 11 -11.56 -16.10 -9.45
CA ILE A 11 -12.17 -14.77 -9.43
C ILE A 11 -12.32 -14.22 -10.85
N TRP A 12 -11.32 -14.41 -11.70
CA TRP A 12 -11.38 -13.97 -13.10
C TRP A 12 -12.55 -14.59 -13.84
N ASP A 13 -12.67 -15.92 -13.77
CA ASP A 13 -13.70 -16.68 -14.49
C ASP A 13 -15.11 -16.31 -13.99
N ASP A 14 -15.28 -16.05 -12.69
CA ASP A 14 -16.55 -15.61 -12.10
C ASP A 14 -16.99 -14.20 -12.55
N HIS A 15 -16.05 -13.36 -13.03
CA HIS A 15 -16.30 -11.99 -13.47
C HIS A 15 -16.16 -11.76 -14.98
N LEU A 16 -15.79 -12.81 -15.72
CA LEU A 16 -15.66 -12.73 -17.18
C LEU A 16 -17.04 -12.60 -17.82
N VAL A 17 -17.27 -11.47 -18.48
CA VAL A 17 -18.52 -11.18 -19.20
C VAL A 17 -18.43 -11.63 -20.64
N ASP A 18 -17.31 -11.37 -21.31
CA ASP A 18 -17.05 -11.72 -22.71
C ASP A 18 -15.55 -11.86 -22.97
N GLU A 19 -15.18 -12.72 -23.91
CA GLU A 19 -13.80 -12.90 -24.35
C GLU A 19 -13.74 -12.87 -25.87
N GLN A 20 -12.92 -11.98 -26.42
CA GLN A 20 -12.72 -11.83 -27.84
C GLN A 20 -11.67 -12.82 -28.37
N PRO A 21 -11.65 -13.14 -29.66
CA PRO A 21 -10.70 -14.07 -30.25
C PRO A 21 -9.21 -13.69 -30.09
N ASP A 22 -8.92 -12.42 -29.86
CA ASP A 22 -7.56 -11.90 -29.61
C ASP A 22 -7.13 -11.99 -28.13
N GLY A 23 -7.98 -12.54 -27.26
CA GLY A 23 -7.74 -12.66 -25.81
C GLY A 23 -8.10 -11.41 -25.01
N THR A 24 -8.71 -10.42 -25.64
CA THR A 24 -9.27 -9.25 -24.94
C THR A 24 -10.55 -9.67 -24.21
N CYS A 25 -10.63 -9.36 -22.93
CA CYS A 25 -11.74 -9.76 -22.06
C CYS A 25 -12.49 -8.54 -21.53
N LEU A 26 -13.81 -8.66 -21.45
CA LEU A 26 -14.66 -7.73 -20.71
C LEU A 26 -14.91 -8.31 -19.32
N ILE A 27 -14.45 -7.60 -18.28
CA ILE A 27 -14.54 -8.04 -16.89
C ILE A 27 -15.54 -7.16 -16.14
N TYR A 28 -16.45 -7.77 -15.39
CA TYR A 28 -17.35 -7.07 -14.48
C TYR A 28 -16.59 -6.57 -13.25
N ILE A 29 -16.90 -5.34 -12.79
CA ILE A 29 -16.29 -4.71 -11.63
C ILE A 29 -17.33 -4.57 -10.52
N ASP A 30 -17.09 -5.23 -9.37
CA ASP A 30 -18.02 -5.20 -8.22
C ASP A 30 -17.94 -3.91 -7.42
N ARG A 31 -16.74 -3.36 -7.24
CA ARG A 31 -16.49 -2.23 -6.34
C ARG A 31 -15.58 -1.22 -6.97
N HIS A 32 -15.91 0.06 -6.79
CA HIS A 32 -15.11 1.18 -7.28
C HIS A 32 -14.83 2.16 -6.14
N LEU A 33 -13.56 2.29 -5.77
CA LEU A 33 -13.08 3.33 -4.87
C LEU A 33 -12.60 4.52 -5.71
N VAL A 34 -12.99 5.72 -5.33
CA VAL A 34 -12.71 6.94 -6.09
C VAL A 34 -12.14 8.01 -5.17
N HIS A 35 -11.10 8.69 -5.60
CA HIS A 35 -10.49 9.79 -4.88
C HIS A 35 -10.33 11.04 -5.77
N GLU A 36 -9.91 12.17 -5.18
CA GLU A 36 -9.96 13.49 -5.82
C GLU A 36 -8.99 13.66 -6.99
N VAL A 37 -7.88 12.89 -7.03
CA VAL A 37 -6.81 13.13 -8.02
C VAL A 37 -7.15 12.61 -9.41
N THR A 38 -7.73 11.40 -9.52
CA THR A 38 -7.96 10.71 -10.81
C THR A 38 -9.42 10.77 -11.27
N SER A 39 -10.29 11.44 -10.53
CA SER A 39 -11.73 11.48 -10.83
C SER A 39 -12.24 12.72 -11.57
N PRO A 40 -11.58 13.90 -11.57
CA PRO A 40 -12.15 15.10 -12.16
C PRO A 40 -12.57 14.92 -13.62
N GLN A 41 -11.65 14.46 -14.48
CA GLN A 41 -11.92 14.26 -15.91
C GLN A 41 -12.92 13.11 -16.16
N ALA A 42 -12.91 12.09 -15.31
CA ALA A 42 -13.86 10.98 -15.42
C ALA A 42 -15.30 11.43 -15.18
N PHE A 43 -15.55 12.23 -14.14
CA PHE A 43 -16.88 12.81 -13.88
C PHE A 43 -17.28 13.84 -14.93
N GLU A 44 -16.33 14.64 -15.43
CA GLU A 44 -16.59 15.56 -16.53
C GLU A 44 -17.04 14.83 -17.79
N GLY A 45 -16.38 13.72 -18.17
CA GLY A 45 -16.77 12.86 -19.29
C GLY A 45 -18.19 12.32 -19.13
N LEU A 46 -18.59 11.88 -17.94
CA LEU A 46 -19.97 11.46 -17.66
C LEU A 46 -20.98 12.61 -17.85
N ARG A 47 -20.67 13.81 -17.34
CA ARG A 47 -21.54 14.99 -17.50
C ARG A 47 -21.73 15.36 -18.96
N LEU A 48 -20.62 15.45 -19.72
CA LEU A 48 -20.65 15.83 -21.14
C LEU A 48 -21.39 14.80 -22.00
N SER A 49 -21.28 13.52 -21.67
CA SER A 49 -22.00 12.44 -22.38
C SER A 49 -23.44 12.23 -21.89
N GLY A 50 -23.88 12.98 -20.85
CA GLY A 50 -25.21 12.81 -20.25
C GLY A 50 -25.42 11.47 -19.56
N ARG A 51 -24.34 10.79 -19.16
CA ARG A 51 -24.39 9.48 -18.51
C ARG A 51 -24.50 9.62 -17.00
N LYS A 52 -25.17 8.66 -16.37
CA LYS A 52 -25.24 8.51 -14.93
C LYS A 52 -24.19 7.51 -14.45
N VAL A 53 -23.85 7.56 -13.16
CA VAL A 53 -23.12 6.45 -12.52
C VAL A 53 -24.03 5.24 -12.49
N ARG A 54 -23.52 4.11 -12.99
CA ARG A 54 -24.33 2.89 -13.17
C ARG A 54 -24.73 2.23 -11.86
N ALA A 55 -23.84 2.21 -10.89
CA ALA A 55 -24.08 1.56 -9.60
C ALA A 55 -23.54 2.43 -8.45
N PRO A 56 -24.27 3.46 -8.03
CA PRO A 56 -23.86 4.35 -6.95
C PRO A 56 -23.56 3.61 -5.66
N GLU A 57 -24.31 2.57 -5.31
CA GLU A 57 -24.14 1.74 -4.11
C GLU A 57 -22.86 0.88 -4.12
N ARG A 58 -22.21 0.77 -5.26
CA ARG A 58 -20.94 0.05 -5.46
C ARG A 58 -19.75 0.98 -5.64
N THR A 59 -19.97 2.27 -5.48
CA THR A 59 -18.97 3.33 -5.62
C THR A 59 -18.84 4.07 -4.29
N LEU A 60 -17.61 4.24 -3.81
CA LEU A 60 -17.31 4.95 -2.56
C LEU A 60 -16.23 6.00 -2.82
N LEU A 61 -16.53 7.24 -2.48
CA LEU A 61 -15.64 8.38 -2.67
C LEU A 61 -14.97 8.80 -1.35
N VAL A 62 -13.72 9.21 -1.43
CA VAL A 62 -12.97 9.77 -0.30
C VAL A 62 -11.92 10.76 -0.79
N VAL A 63 -11.61 11.77 0.01
CA VAL A 63 -10.44 12.63 -0.18
C VAL A 63 -9.28 12.13 0.68
N ASP A 64 -8.10 11.92 0.10
CA ASP A 64 -6.97 11.36 0.83
C ASP A 64 -5.59 11.85 0.39
N HIS A 65 -5.41 12.25 -0.86
CA HIS A 65 -4.12 12.64 -1.44
C HIS A 65 -3.78 14.10 -1.18
N ASN A 66 -4.73 14.99 -1.44
CA ASN A 66 -4.55 16.45 -1.42
C ASN A 66 -4.93 17.10 -0.08
N VAL A 67 -5.46 16.33 0.86
CA VAL A 67 -5.88 16.84 2.16
C VAL A 67 -4.66 17.19 3.02
N PRO A 68 -4.63 18.37 3.67
CA PRO A 68 -3.61 18.69 4.66
C PRO A 68 -3.67 17.73 5.84
N THR A 69 -2.53 17.39 6.40
CA THR A 69 -2.42 16.60 7.64
C THR A 69 -2.24 17.48 8.87
N THR A 70 -2.28 18.80 8.70
CA THR A 70 -2.35 19.82 9.74
C THR A 70 -3.80 20.19 10.06
N ASP A 71 -4.04 21.29 10.73
CA ASP A 71 -5.41 21.77 11.06
C ASP A 71 -6.20 22.11 9.79
N ARG A 72 -7.12 21.26 9.42
CA ARG A 72 -7.98 21.37 8.21
C ARG A 72 -9.01 22.47 8.25
N ARG A 73 -9.22 23.14 9.39
CA ARG A 73 -10.07 24.34 9.50
C ARG A 73 -9.39 25.57 8.90
N GLN A 74 -8.08 25.48 8.69
CA GLN A 74 -7.33 26.53 7.99
C GLN A 74 -7.45 26.30 6.47
N LYS A 75 -7.34 27.41 5.71
CA LYS A 75 -7.33 27.34 4.25
C LYS A 75 -6.20 26.41 3.76
N ASN A 76 -6.52 25.56 2.79
CA ASN A 76 -5.48 24.73 2.16
C ASN A 76 -4.44 25.64 1.49
N PRO A 77 -3.15 25.50 1.81
CA PRO A 77 -2.10 26.34 1.23
C PRO A 77 -1.86 26.06 -0.25
N ASP A 78 -2.36 24.93 -0.78
CA ASP A 78 -2.29 24.56 -2.19
C ASP A 78 -3.64 24.78 -2.89
N PRO A 79 -3.78 25.80 -3.76
CA PRO A 79 -5.03 26.09 -4.44
C PRO A 79 -5.50 24.99 -5.40
N GLU A 80 -4.58 24.23 -6.03
CA GLU A 80 -4.95 23.14 -6.93
C GLU A 80 -5.57 21.98 -6.16
N SER A 81 -4.99 21.64 -5.02
CA SER A 81 -5.54 20.67 -4.08
C SER A 81 -6.94 21.05 -3.60
N GLU A 82 -7.15 22.33 -3.24
CA GLU A 82 -8.45 22.84 -2.80
C GLU A 82 -9.52 22.67 -3.90
N VAL A 83 -9.17 22.97 -5.15
CA VAL A 83 -10.07 22.80 -6.30
C VAL A 83 -10.44 21.33 -6.52
N GLN A 84 -9.48 20.41 -6.45
CA GLN A 84 -9.74 18.97 -6.64
C GLN A 84 -10.63 18.39 -5.54
N ILE A 85 -10.41 18.77 -4.29
CA ILE A 85 -11.24 18.38 -3.14
C ILE A 85 -12.68 18.87 -3.34
N ALA A 86 -12.85 20.17 -3.65
CA ALA A 86 -14.17 20.78 -3.88
C ALA A 86 -14.91 20.11 -5.03
N TYR A 87 -14.19 19.79 -6.13
CA TYR A 87 -14.80 19.18 -7.30
C TYR A 87 -15.27 17.75 -7.04
N LEU A 88 -14.53 16.97 -6.22
CA LEU A 88 -15.00 15.65 -5.80
C LEU A 88 -16.28 15.74 -4.97
N ALA A 89 -16.37 16.70 -4.03
CA ALA A 89 -17.58 16.94 -3.24
C ALA A 89 -18.79 17.33 -4.11
N GLU A 90 -18.57 18.19 -5.11
CA GLU A 90 -19.61 18.57 -6.08
C GLU A 90 -20.10 17.37 -6.89
N ASN A 91 -19.17 16.52 -7.36
CA ASN A 91 -19.50 15.31 -8.11
C ASN A 91 -20.24 14.29 -7.26
N ALA A 92 -19.81 14.09 -6.00
CA ALA A 92 -20.51 13.23 -5.07
C ALA A 92 -21.99 13.62 -4.90
N LYS A 93 -22.23 14.91 -4.73
CA LYS A 93 -23.60 15.45 -4.62
C LYS A 93 -24.39 15.33 -5.93
N PHE A 94 -23.75 15.63 -7.07
CA PHE A 94 -24.42 15.61 -8.39
C PHE A 94 -24.87 14.20 -8.79
N PHE A 95 -24.02 13.19 -8.52
CA PHE A 95 -24.27 11.78 -8.88
C PHE A 95 -24.89 10.95 -7.74
N ASP A 96 -25.21 11.58 -6.59
CA ASP A 96 -25.77 10.92 -5.40
C ASP A 96 -24.90 9.75 -4.92
N LEU A 97 -23.61 10.02 -4.68
CA LEU A 97 -22.61 9.04 -4.28
C LEU A 97 -22.23 9.17 -2.80
N GLU A 98 -21.95 8.05 -2.14
CA GLU A 98 -21.40 8.07 -0.79
C GLU A 98 -19.99 8.66 -0.81
N TYR A 99 -19.77 9.65 0.07
CA TYR A 99 -18.54 10.42 0.12
C TYR A 99 -18.09 10.67 1.55
N TYR A 100 -16.81 10.43 1.81
CA TYR A 100 -16.16 10.80 3.06
C TYR A 100 -15.29 12.03 2.82
N ASP A 101 -15.79 13.18 3.23
CA ASP A 101 -15.07 14.45 3.17
C ASP A 101 -13.96 14.53 4.22
N GLU A 102 -13.17 15.60 4.20
CA GLU A 102 -12.02 15.81 5.07
C GLU A 102 -12.37 15.92 6.57
N PHE A 103 -13.65 16.09 6.91
CA PHE A 103 -14.15 16.18 8.30
C PHE A 103 -14.91 14.92 8.75
N ASP A 104 -15.20 14.00 7.85
CA ASP A 104 -15.83 12.72 8.21
C ASP A 104 -14.86 11.88 9.04
N LYS A 105 -15.30 11.38 10.19
CA LYS A 105 -14.48 10.47 11.02
C LYS A 105 -14.02 9.20 10.31
N ARG A 106 -14.66 8.82 9.20
CA ARG A 106 -14.31 7.65 8.36
C ARG A 106 -13.32 8.01 7.26
N GLN A 107 -13.03 9.31 7.10
CA GLN A 107 -12.05 9.77 6.11
C GLN A 107 -10.68 9.17 6.40
N GLY A 108 -9.94 8.88 5.36
CA GLY A 108 -8.60 8.34 5.40
C GLY A 108 -8.15 7.85 4.04
N ILE A 109 -6.98 7.24 4.01
CA ILE A 109 -6.40 6.69 2.80
C ILE A 109 -7.34 5.66 2.18
N VAL A 110 -7.63 5.80 0.90
CA VAL A 110 -8.61 4.99 0.16
C VAL A 110 -8.42 3.47 0.36
N HIS A 111 -7.17 2.99 0.43
CA HIS A 111 -6.86 1.57 0.65
C HIS A 111 -6.91 1.12 2.11
N ILE A 112 -7.20 2.03 3.03
CA ILE A 112 -7.45 1.73 4.44
C ILE A 112 -8.94 1.74 4.72
N ILE A 113 -9.66 2.75 4.23
CA ILE A 113 -11.09 2.88 4.47
C ILE A 113 -11.91 1.75 3.82
N GLY A 114 -11.51 1.28 2.64
CA GLY A 114 -12.18 0.17 1.96
C GLY A 114 -12.32 -1.09 2.85
N PRO A 115 -11.22 -1.64 3.38
CA PRO A 115 -11.25 -2.71 4.38
C PRO A 115 -11.97 -2.34 5.68
N GLU A 116 -11.72 -1.17 6.25
CA GLU A 116 -12.34 -0.73 7.51
C GLU A 116 -13.86 -0.67 7.43
N GLN A 117 -14.40 -0.31 6.29
CA GLN A 117 -15.84 -0.25 6.07
C GLN A 117 -16.44 -1.61 5.64
N GLY A 118 -15.62 -2.64 5.38
CA GLY A 118 -16.09 -3.89 4.79
C GLY A 118 -16.55 -3.71 3.34
N PHE A 119 -16.07 -2.69 2.66
CA PHE A 119 -16.30 -2.47 1.23
C PHE A 119 -15.44 -3.41 0.39
N THR A 120 -14.27 -3.79 0.89
CA THR A 120 -13.40 -4.83 0.36
C THR A 120 -13.85 -6.18 0.90
N LEU A 121 -14.17 -7.11 0.01
CA LEU A 121 -14.61 -8.46 0.38
C LEU A 121 -13.83 -9.51 -0.43
N PRO A 122 -13.67 -10.75 0.07
CA PRO A 122 -13.08 -11.82 -0.72
C PRO A 122 -13.87 -12.13 -2.00
N GLY A 123 -13.15 -12.41 -3.07
CA GLY A 123 -13.74 -12.84 -4.34
C GLY A 123 -14.32 -11.71 -5.21
N VAL A 124 -14.31 -10.45 -4.74
CA VAL A 124 -14.78 -9.33 -5.56
C VAL A 124 -13.69 -8.80 -6.48
N THR A 125 -14.10 -8.19 -7.58
CA THR A 125 -13.26 -7.29 -8.37
C THR A 125 -13.37 -5.87 -7.82
N LEU A 126 -12.24 -5.22 -7.54
CA LEU A 126 -12.19 -3.88 -6.98
C LEU A 126 -11.17 -3.02 -7.71
N VAL A 127 -11.58 -1.81 -8.11
CA VAL A 127 -10.69 -0.88 -8.81
C VAL A 127 -10.67 0.48 -8.16
N CYS A 128 -9.59 1.21 -8.40
CA CYS A 128 -9.39 2.59 -7.96
C CYS A 128 -8.40 3.28 -8.90
N GLY A 129 -8.48 4.58 -9.03
CA GLY A 129 -7.52 5.40 -9.77
C GLY A 129 -6.13 5.53 -9.10
N ASP A 130 -5.76 4.61 -8.22
CA ASP A 130 -4.49 4.55 -7.51
C ASP A 130 -3.80 3.20 -7.72
N SER A 131 -2.49 3.22 -7.93
CA SER A 131 -1.69 2.03 -8.23
C SER A 131 -1.65 1.03 -7.06
N HIS A 132 -1.77 1.47 -5.79
CA HIS A 132 -1.72 0.58 -4.62
C HIS A 132 -3.04 -0.10 -4.28
N THR A 133 -3.99 -0.10 -5.22
CA THR A 133 -5.26 -0.84 -5.11
C THR A 133 -5.04 -2.35 -4.86
N ALA A 134 -3.89 -2.89 -5.25
CA ALA A 134 -3.48 -4.26 -4.93
C ALA A 134 -3.52 -4.58 -3.42
N THR A 135 -3.50 -3.57 -2.53
CA THR A 135 -3.67 -3.74 -1.07
C THR A 135 -4.89 -4.61 -0.72
N HIS A 136 -5.98 -4.44 -1.45
CA HIS A 136 -7.25 -5.15 -1.20
C HIS A 136 -7.17 -6.67 -1.49
N GLY A 137 -6.16 -7.10 -2.25
CA GLY A 137 -5.88 -8.51 -2.47
C GLY A 137 -5.47 -9.29 -1.22
N ALA A 138 -5.11 -8.59 -0.12
CA ALA A 138 -4.91 -9.19 1.19
C ALA A 138 -6.15 -9.93 1.73
N PHE A 139 -7.32 -9.59 1.21
CA PHE A 139 -8.60 -10.23 1.50
C PHE A 139 -9.03 -11.26 0.43
N GLY A 140 -8.19 -11.52 -0.55
CA GLY A 140 -8.55 -12.38 -1.68
C GLY A 140 -9.48 -11.70 -2.69
N ALA A 141 -9.38 -10.37 -2.84
CA ALA A 141 -10.06 -9.60 -3.88
C ALA A 141 -9.17 -9.47 -5.12
N LEU A 142 -9.72 -9.51 -6.32
CA LEU A 142 -9.02 -9.12 -7.54
C LEU A 142 -9.03 -7.58 -7.63
N ALA A 143 -7.97 -6.98 -7.10
CA ALA A 143 -7.89 -5.54 -6.95
C ALA A 143 -6.66 -4.95 -7.66
N TYR A 144 -6.88 -3.90 -8.46
CA TYR A 144 -5.80 -3.25 -9.22
C TYR A 144 -6.12 -1.80 -9.57
N GLY A 145 -5.05 -1.02 -9.77
CA GLY A 145 -5.13 0.37 -10.18
C GLY A 145 -5.53 0.53 -11.64
N ILE A 146 -6.29 1.59 -11.93
CA ILE A 146 -6.77 1.94 -13.27
C ILE A 146 -6.50 3.41 -13.59
N GLY A 147 -6.43 3.73 -14.88
CA GLY A 147 -6.26 5.10 -15.36
C GLY A 147 -7.57 5.90 -15.35
N THR A 148 -7.47 7.24 -15.48
CA THR A 148 -8.62 8.15 -15.44
C THR A 148 -9.71 7.79 -16.44
N SER A 149 -9.36 7.42 -17.68
CA SER A 149 -10.34 6.99 -18.70
C SER A 149 -11.07 5.70 -18.31
N GLU A 150 -10.36 4.79 -17.62
CA GLU A 150 -10.94 3.55 -17.11
C GLU A 150 -11.85 3.85 -15.90
N VAL A 151 -11.54 4.86 -15.07
CA VAL A 151 -12.43 5.34 -13.99
C VAL A 151 -13.77 5.78 -14.58
N GLU A 152 -13.76 6.60 -15.64
CA GLU A 152 -14.98 7.01 -16.35
C GLU A 152 -15.75 5.77 -16.87
N HIS A 153 -15.04 4.85 -17.52
CA HIS A 153 -15.65 3.65 -18.08
C HIS A 153 -16.35 2.79 -17.01
N VAL A 154 -15.69 2.54 -15.87
CA VAL A 154 -16.28 1.79 -14.76
C VAL A 154 -17.47 2.51 -14.15
N LEU A 155 -17.39 3.82 -13.92
CA LEU A 155 -18.52 4.60 -13.42
C LEU A 155 -19.74 4.48 -14.34
N ALA A 156 -19.51 4.46 -15.67
CA ALA A 156 -20.58 4.36 -16.67
C ALA A 156 -21.15 2.96 -16.85
N THR A 157 -20.34 1.91 -16.69
CA THR A 157 -20.70 0.56 -17.18
C THR A 157 -20.53 -0.56 -16.15
N GLN A 158 -19.76 -0.40 -15.09
CA GLN A 158 -19.30 -1.45 -14.15
C GLN A 158 -18.48 -2.55 -14.84
N THR A 159 -17.81 -2.24 -15.93
CA THR A 159 -16.97 -3.20 -16.66
C THR A 159 -15.63 -2.59 -17.04
N LEU A 160 -14.65 -3.42 -17.33
CA LEU A 160 -13.36 -3.03 -17.90
C LEU A 160 -12.91 -4.00 -18.97
N ILE A 161 -12.23 -3.47 -19.98
CA ILE A 161 -11.53 -4.25 -21.00
C ILE A 161 -10.13 -4.55 -20.46
N GLN A 162 -9.81 -5.85 -20.32
CA GLN A 162 -8.53 -6.30 -19.75
C GLN A 162 -8.03 -7.54 -20.50
N THR A 163 -6.74 -7.83 -20.36
CA THR A 163 -6.14 -9.11 -20.77
C THR A 163 -5.81 -9.92 -19.53
N LYS A 164 -6.11 -11.24 -19.56
CA LYS A 164 -5.84 -12.13 -18.43
C LYS A 164 -4.32 -12.21 -18.17
N SER A 165 -3.92 -11.94 -16.93
CA SER A 165 -2.52 -12.05 -16.49
C SER A 165 -2.12 -13.51 -16.32
N LYS A 166 -0.81 -13.78 -16.38
CA LYS A 166 -0.24 -15.07 -15.97
C LYS A 166 -0.27 -15.21 -14.46
N ASN A 167 -0.21 -16.44 -13.97
CA ASN A 167 -0.17 -16.76 -12.54
C ASN A 167 1.27 -16.82 -12.04
N MET A 168 1.59 -16.06 -11.00
CA MET A 168 2.86 -16.15 -10.28
C MET A 168 2.60 -16.43 -8.80
N ARG A 169 3.46 -17.22 -8.15
CA ARG A 169 3.36 -17.48 -6.72
C ARG A 169 4.67 -17.16 -6.01
N ALA A 170 4.58 -16.46 -4.88
CA ALA A 170 5.67 -16.26 -3.93
C ALA A 170 5.37 -17.04 -2.65
N VAL A 171 6.18 -18.05 -2.37
CA VAL A 171 6.04 -18.90 -1.18
C VAL A 171 7.08 -18.46 -0.16
N VAL A 172 6.62 -18.06 1.03
CA VAL A 172 7.49 -17.68 2.15
C VAL A 172 7.22 -18.62 3.31
N ASP A 173 8.12 -19.57 3.49
CA ASP A 173 8.00 -20.61 4.52
C ASP A 173 8.89 -20.33 5.72
N GLY A 174 8.58 -20.96 6.85
CA GLY A 174 9.27 -20.79 8.13
C GLY A 174 8.72 -19.62 8.94
N LYS A 175 9.36 -19.36 10.09
CA LYS A 175 8.97 -18.30 11.03
C LYS A 175 9.86 -17.10 10.87
N LEU A 176 9.26 -15.92 10.86
CA LEU A 176 10.00 -14.66 10.87
C LEU A 176 10.82 -14.53 12.16
N PRO A 177 12.08 -14.08 12.08
CA PRO A 177 12.83 -13.66 13.24
C PRO A 177 12.14 -12.51 13.99
N PRO A 178 12.42 -12.33 15.29
CA PRO A 178 11.93 -11.14 16.02
C PRO A 178 12.29 -9.85 15.29
N SER A 179 11.36 -8.88 15.30
CA SER A 179 11.51 -7.56 14.67
C SER A 179 11.64 -7.54 13.13
N VAL A 180 11.48 -8.69 12.47
CA VAL A 180 11.31 -8.78 11.02
C VAL A 180 9.81 -8.77 10.70
N THR A 181 9.40 -7.95 9.74
CA THR A 181 8.00 -7.64 9.50
C THR A 181 7.55 -8.01 8.09
N ALA A 182 6.26 -7.83 7.81
CA ALA A 182 5.69 -7.96 6.46
C ALA A 182 6.38 -7.04 5.43
N LYS A 183 6.87 -5.86 5.87
CA LYS A 183 7.62 -4.93 5.03
C LYS A 183 8.93 -5.54 4.55
N ASP A 184 9.63 -6.25 5.43
CA ASP A 184 10.88 -6.92 5.09
C ASP A 184 10.63 -8.09 4.12
N ILE A 185 9.53 -8.83 4.28
CA ILE A 185 9.14 -9.89 3.33
C ILE A 185 8.99 -9.31 1.92
N ILE A 186 8.18 -8.28 1.76
CA ILE A 186 7.89 -7.75 0.43
C ILE A 186 9.11 -7.05 -0.19
N LEU A 187 9.92 -6.35 0.61
CA LEU A 187 11.19 -5.78 0.15
C LEU A 187 12.17 -6.87 -0.30
N ALA A 188 12.25 -8.01 0.41
CA ALA A 188 13.07 -9.14 0.00
C ALA A 188 12.59 -9.74 -1.33
N ILE A 189 11.27 -9.91 -1.51
CA ILE A 189 10.69 -10.39 -2.76
C ILE A 189 11.04 -9.45 -3.91
N ILE A 190 10.85 -8.13 -3.73
CA ILE A 190 11.17 -7.14 -4.76
C ILE A 190 12.68 -7.12 -5.06
N GLY A 191 13.51 -7.24 -4.04
CA GLY A 191 14.97 -7.35 -4.21
C GLY A 191 15.40 -8.57 -5.01
N GLU A 192 14.71 -9.71 -4.84
CA GLU A 192 14.98 -10.96 -5.56
C GLU A 192 14.55 -10.91 -7.03
N ILE A 193 13.32 -10.43 -7.31
CA ILE A 193 12.77 -10.49 -8.68
C ILE A 193 12.92 -9.20 -9.48
N GLY A 194 13.25 -8.08 -8.82
CA GLY A 194 13.32 -6.75 -9.42
C GLY A 194 11.96 -6.10 -9.59
N THR A 195 11.95 -4.79 -9.90
CA THR A 195 10.74 -3.98 -10.10
C THR A 195 9.93 -4.34 -11.34
N ALA A 196 10.49 -5.12 -12.26
CA ALA A 196 9.80 -5.63 -13.45
C ALA A 196 9.51 -7.13 -13.40
N GLY A 197 9.93 -7.82 -12.33
CA GLY A 197 9.85 -9.28 -12.25
C GLY A 197 8.43 -9.85 -12.23
N GLY A 198 7.45 -9.07 -11.80
CA GLY A 198 6.02 -9.40 -11.79
C GLY A 198 5.24 -8.87 -12.98
N THR A 199 5.89 -8.25 -13.98
CA THR A 199 5.18 -7.66 -15.12
C THR A 199 4.42 -8.73 -15.92
N GLY A 200 3.11 -8.51 -16.11
CA GLY A 200 2.21 -9.44 -16.79
C GLY A 200 1.69 -10.58 -15.88
N TYR A 201 1.98 -10.53 -14.59
CA TYR A 201 1.51 -11.52 -13.62
C TYR A 201 0.52 -10.94 -12.61
N ALA A 202 -0.37 -11.85 -12.16
CA ALA A 202 -1.11 -11.76 -10.91
C ALA A 202 -0.33 -12.59 -9.87
N LEU A 203 0.08 -11.98 -8.74
CA LEU A 203 1.02 -12.55 -7.78
C LEU A 203 0.30 -13.05 -6.53
N GLU A 204 0.25 -14.38 -6.34
CA GLU A 204 -0.27 -14.99 -5.12
C GLU A 204 0.83 -15.22 -4.09
N TYR A 205 0.62 -14.74 -2.88
CA TYR A 205 1.51 -14.97 -1.75
C TYR A 205 1.02 -16.15 -0.91
N ALA A 206 1.91 -17.07 -0.59
CA ALA A 206 1.63 -18.29 0.13
C ALA A 206 2.77 -18.65 1.10
N GLY A 207 2.60 -19.73 1.84
CA GLY A 207 3.57 -20.23 2.79
C GLY A 207 3.21 -19.96 4.25
N GLU A 208 3.97 -20.58 5.17
CA GLU A 208 3.71 -20.49 6.61
C GLU A 208 3.80 -19.07 7.12
N ALA A 209 4.84 -18.31 6.74
CA ALA A 209 5.05 -16.94 7.18
C ALA A 209 3.91 -16.02 6.72
N ILE A 210 3.42 -16.17 5.49
CA ILE A 210 2.31 -15.36 4.96
C ILE A 210 1.00 -15.65 5.72
N ARG A 211 0.69 -16.91 5.98
CA ARG A 211 -0.49 -17.29 6.78
C ARG A 211 -0.40 -16.78 8.22
N ALA A 212 0.83 -16.74 8.78
CA ALA A 212 1.04 -16.23 10.12
C ALA A 212 0.82 -14.73 10.27
N LEU A 213 0.97 -13.93 9.20
CA LEU A 213 0.76 -12.47 9.22
C LEU A 213 -0.64 -12.11 9.73
N THR A 214 -0.72 -10.96 10.38
CA THR A 214 -1.97 -10.24 10.65
C THR A 214 -2.56 -9.69 9.34
N MET A 215 -3.80 -9.21 9.38
CA MET A 215 -4.39 -8.60 8.18
C MET A 215 -3.63 -7.33 7.75
N GLU A 216 -3.14 -6.54 8.69
CA GLU A 216 -2.31 -5.37 8.44
C GLU A 216 -1.01 -5.74 7.72
N GLY A 217 -0.34 -6.80 8.20
CA GLY A 217 0.85 -7.33 7.54
C GLY A 217 0.56 -7.86 6.13
N ARG A 218 -0.58 -8.55 5.92
CA ARG A 218 -1.01 -9.01 4.60
C ARG A 218 -1.29 -7.84 3.65
N MET A 219 -1.92 -6.78 4.15
CA MET A 219 -2.15 -5.56 3.38
C MET A 219 -0.84 -4.89 2.98
N THR A 220 0.18 -4.88 3.85
CA THR A 220 1.52 -4.38 3.52
C THR A 220 2.16 -5.17 2.37
N VAL A 221 2.10 -6.51 2.42
CA VAL A 221 2.65 -7.36 1.36
C VAL A 221 1.93 -7.12 0.03
N CYS A 222 0.60 -7.16 0.02
CA CYS A 222 -0.19 -6.97 -1.20
C CYS A 222 -0.07 -5.54 -1.75
N ASN A 223 0.02 -4.52 -0.87
CA ASN A 223 0.22 -3.12 -1.26
C ASN A 223 1.41 -2.94 -2.19
N MET A 224 2.54 -3.57 -1.86
CA MET A 224 3.77 -3.38 -2.61
C MET A 224 3.95 -4.38 -3.78
N SER A 225 2.94 -5.17 -4.14
CA SER A 225 2.99 -6.06 -5.31
C SER A 225 3.24 -5.28 -6.60
N VAL A 226 2.67 -4.09 -6.70
CA VAL A 226 2.84 -3.20 -7.85
C VAL A 226 4.29 -2.72 -7.99
N GLU A 227 5.04 -2.66 -6.90
CA GLU A 227 6.46 -2.29 -6.92
C GLU A 227 7.35 -3.41 -7.49
N ALA A 228 6.86 -4.63 -7.53
CA ALA A 228 7.44 -5.74 -8.28
C ALA A 228 6.97 -5.79 -9.74
N GLY A 229 6.13 -4.85 -10.19
CA GLY A 229 5.52 -4.80 -11.51
C GLY A 229 4.29 -5.69 -11.69
N ALA A 230 3.82 -6.36 -10.64
CA ALA A 230 2.63 -7.22 -10.73
C ALA A 230 1.34 -6.42 -10.94
N LYS A 231 0.40 -6.97 -11.71
CA LYS A 231 -0.93 -6.36 -11.93
C LYS A 231 -1.74 -6.30 -10.65
N ALA A 232 -1.70 -7.37 -9.85
CA ALA A 232 -2.39 -7.52 -8.58
C ALA A 232 -1.60 -8.45 -7.66
N GLY A 233 -1.84 -8.35 -6.36
CA GLY A 233 -1.28 -9.25 -5.35
C GLY A 233 -2.38 -9.86 -4.51
N PHE A 234 -2.28 -11.16 -4.19
CA PHE A 234 -3.34 -11.90 -3.49
C PHE A 234 -2.80 -12.67 -2.30
N ILE A 235 -3.63 -12.78 -1.29
CA ILE A 235 -3.52 -13.81 -0.26
C ILE A 235 -4.88 -14.49 -0.16
N ALA A 236 -4.90 -15.83 -0.20
CA ALA A 236 -6.14 -16.59 -0.05
C ALA A 236 -6.84 -16.21 1.27
N PRO A 237 -8.15 -15.91 1.23
CA PRO A 237 -8.88 -15.54 2.44
C PRO A 237 -8.96 -16.73 3.41
N ASP A 238 -8.95 -16.41 4.68
CA ASP A 238 -9.03 -17.37 5.80
C ASP A 238 -9.79 -16.75 6.98
N GLU A 239 -9.80 -17.46 8.11
CA GLU A 239 -10.48 -17.04 9.33
C GLU A 239 -10.04 -15.66 9.84
N LYS A 240 -8.78 -15.25 9.59
CA LYS A 240 -8.29 -13.91 9.95
C LYS A 240 -8.96 -12.84 9.11
N ALA A 241 -9.09 -13.07 7.80
CA ALA A 241 -9.80 -12.16 6.90
C ALA A 241 -11.29 -12.08 7.28
N TYR A 242 -11.91 -13.21 7.60
CA TYR A 242 -13.31 -13.24 8.03
C TYR A 242 -13.50 -12.50 9.37
N ALA A 243 -12.65 -12.74 10.36
CA ALA A 243 -12.70 -12.04 11.64
C ALA A 243 -12.53 -10.53 11.51
N TYR A 244 -11.64 -10.08 10.61
CA TYR A 244 -11.45 -8.65 10.32
C TYR A 244 -12.69 -8.00 9.71
N LEU A 245 -13.36 -8.72 8.79
CA LEU A 245 -14.52 -8.21 8.05
C LEU A 245 -15.84 -8.34 8.81
N LYS A 246 -15.91 -9.25 9.79
CA LYS A 246 -17.12 -9.47 10.55
C LYS A 246 -17.61 -8.18 11.21
N ASP A 247 -18.90 -7.92 11.07
CA ASP A 247 -19.59 -6.76 11.63
C ASP A 247 -19.17 -5.39 11.09
N ARG A 248 -18.30 -5.32 10.08
CA ARG A 248 -18.01 -4.06 9.39
C ARG A 248 -19.28 -3.49 8.72
N PRO A 249 -19.40 -2.16 8.58
CA PRO A 249 -20.64 -1.51 8.14
C PRO A 249 -21.21 -2.07 6.82
N LYS A 250 -20.36 -2.37 5.85
CA LYS A 250 -20.73 -2.83 4.49
C LYS A 250 -20.52 -4.33 4.26
N SER A 251 -20.08 -5.06 5.29
CA SER A 251 -19.98 -6.51 5.22
C SER A 251 -21.36 -7.17 5.23
N PRO A 252 -21.52 -8.33 4.59
CA PRO A 252 -22.75 -9.14 4.69
C PRO A 252 -23.11 -9.43 6.15
N LYS A 253 -24.39 -9.63 6.44
CA LYS A 253 -24.88 -9.87 7.81
C LYS A 253 -25.81 -11.07 7.85
N GLY A 254 -25.86 -11.75 9.01
CA GLY A 254 -26.75 -12.87 9.24
C GLY A 254 -26.57 -13.99 8.19
N LYS A 255 -27.66 -14.43 7.55
CA LYS A 255 -27.62 -15.50 6.54
C LYS A 255 -26.75 -15.19 5.33
N ASP A 256 -26.66 -13.91 4.95
CA ASP A 256 -25.80 -13.49 3.84
C ASP A 256 -24.32 -13.60 4.20
N TRP A 257 -23.96 -13.36 5.47
CA TRP A 257 -22.62 -13.62 5.98
C TRP A 257 -22.26 -15.10 5.88
N ASP A 258 -23.14 -15.98 6.33
CA ASP A 258 -22.90 -17.42 6.28
C ASP A 258 -22.77 -17.92 4.84
N ALA A 259 -23.55 -17.37 3.91
CA ALA A 259 -23.44 -17.67 2.47
C ALA A 259 -22.11 -17.16 1.88
N ALA A 260 -21.71 -15.94 2.25
CA ALA A 260 -20.47 -15.35 1.82
C ALA A 260 -19.25 -16.17 2.29
N VAL A 261 -19.20 -16.57 3.57
CA VAL A 261 -18.10 -17.41 4.11
C VAL A 261 -18.01 -18.74 3.35
N ARG A 262 -19.14 -19.40 3.07
CA ARG A 262 -19.12 -20.64 2.26
C ARG A 262 -18.54 -20.43 0.85
N TYR A 263 -18.81 -19.30 0.22
CA TYR A 263 -18.20 -18.96 -1.05
C TYR A 263 -16.72 -18.63 -0.90
N TRP A 264 -16.34 -17.83 0.09
CA TRP A 264 -14.95 -17.42 0.33
C TRP A 264 -14.03 -18.62 0.61
N ASP A 265 -14.53 -19.66 1.27
CA ASP A 265 -13.78 -20.90 1.52
C ASP A 265 -13.42 -21.65 0.22
N THR A 266 -14.14 -21.39 -0.88
CA THR A 266 -13.85 -21.98 -2.19
C THR A 266 -12.73 -21.26 -2.94
N LEU A 267 -12.36 -20.05 -2.51
CA LEU A 267 -11.43 -19.17 -3.25
C LEU A 267 -9.95 -19.55 -3.14
N LYS A 268 -9.58 -20.50 -2.28
CA LYS A 268 -8.19 -21.00 -2.22
C LYS A 268 -7.79 -21.62 -3.56
N SER A 269 -6.53 -21.42 -3.97
CA SER A 269 -5.98 -22.16 -5.11
C SER A 269 -6.10 -23.65 -4.88
N ASP A 270 -6.53 -24.38 -5.90
CA ASP A 270 -6.71 -25.83 -5.83
C ASP A 270 -5.35 -26.54 -5.69
N ASP A 271 -5.35 -27.72 -5.08
CA ASP A 271 -4.17 -28.57 -5.08
C ASP A 271 -3.81 -28.95 -6.53
N GLY A 272 -2.53 -28.73 -6.88
CA GLY A 272 -2.05 -28.95 -8.25
C GLY A 272 -2.41 -27.83 -9.25
N ALA A 273 -2.90 -26.67 -8.78
CA ALA A 273 -3.05 -25.49 -9.64
C ALA A 273 -1.71 -25.09 -10.26
N ASN A 274 -1.72 -24.73 -11.53
CA ASN A 274 -0.51 -24.36 -12.26
C ASN A 274 -0.17 -22.89 -12.06
N PHE A 275 1.07 -22.62 -11.69
CA PHE A 275 1.66 -21.27 -11.68
C PHE A 275 2.73 -21.20 -12.76
N ASP A 276 2.67 -20.16 -13.59
CA ASP A 276 3.64 -19.96 -14.68
C ASP A 276 5.05 -19.62 -14.13
N ARG A 277 5.10 -19.05 -12.92
CA ARG A 277 6.34 -18.76 -12.20
C ARG A 277 6.14 -18.92 -10.70
N GLU A 278 7.13 -19.49 -10.02
CA GLU A 278 7.16 -19.59 -8.56
C GLU A 278 8.53 -19.13 -8.02
N ILE A 279 8.50 -18.41 -6.91
CA ILE A 279 9.67 -18.05 -6.11
C ILE A 279 9.48 -18.55 -4.67
N ARG A 280 10.58 -18.87 -3.98
CA ARG A 280 10.57 -19.36 -2.61
C ARG A 280 11.56 -18.60 -1.75
N LEU A 281 11.11 -18.13 -0.59
CA LEU A 281 11.97 -17.52 0.43
C LEU A 281 11.84 -18.27 1.75
N ASP A 282 12.97 -18.34 2.46
CA ASP A 282 13.04 -18.84 3.83
C ASP A 282 12.90 -17.65 4.80
N ALA A 283 11.74 -17.55 5.44
CA ALA A 283 11.45 -16.46 6.38
C ALA A 283 12.46 -16.37 7.52
N ALA A 284 12.98 -17.52 7.98
CA ALA A 284 13.92 -17.59 9.10
C ALA A 284 15.27 -16.89 8.79
N LYS A 285 15.58 -16.67 7.52
CA LYS A 285 16.82 -16.01 7.08
C LYS A 285 16.67 -14.53 6.77
N LEU A 286 15.45 -14.00 6.82
CA LEU A 286 15.20 -12.60 6.49
C LEU A 286 15.72 -11.68 7.61
N PRO A 287 16.58 -10.71 7.31
CA PRO A 287 16.94 -9.64 8.23
C PRO A 287 15.99 -8.46 8.10
N PRO A 288 15.99 -7.50 9.03
CA PRO A 288 15.44 -6.17 8.77
C PRO A 288 16.14 -5.52 7.58
N LEU A 289 15.34 -4.93 6.68
CA LEU A 289 15.78 -4.43 5.38
C LEU A 289 15.67 -2.90 5.26
N VAL A 290 16.56 -2.31 4.47
CA VAL A 290 16.58 -0.88 4.14
C VAL A 290 16.85 -0.71 2.64
N THR A 291 16.10 0.14 1.95
CA THR A 291 16.47 0.53 0.60
C THR A 291 17.60 1.57 0.64
N TRP A 292 18.65 1.35 -0.17
CA TRP A 292 19.81 2.24 -0.24
C TRP A 292 19.78 3.20 -1.43
N GLY A 293 18.98 2.91 -2.46
CA GLY A 293 18.93 3.66 -3.69
C GLY A 293 17.57 4.30 -3.98
N THR A 294 17.28 4.49 -5.25
CA THR A 294 16.09 5.18 -5.79
C THR A 294 15.03 4.22 -6.32
N SER A 295 15.11 2.94 -5.96
CA SER A 295 14.17 1.89 -6.34
C SER A 295 13.97 0.91 -5.18
N PRO A 296 12.77 0.36 -4.98
CA PRO A 296 12.53 -0.65 -3.93
C PRO A 296 13.35 -1.93 -4.10
N GLU A 297 13.82 -2.26 -5.31
CA GLU A 297 14.72 -3.41 -5.55
C GLU A 297 16.15 -3.17 -5.03
N GLN A 298 16.53 -1.91 -4.84
CA GLN A 298 17.83 -1.53 -4.29
C GLN A 298 17.79 -1.61 -2.76
N VAL A 299 17.70 -2.82 -2.25
CA VAL A 299 17.49 -3.15 -0.83
C VAL A 299 18.65 -4.00 -0.30
N ILE A 300 18.99 -3.77 0.97
CA ILE A 300 20.02 -4.54 1.70
C ILE A 300 19.63 -4.73 3.17
N ALA A 301 20.29 -5.69 3.82
CA ALA A 301 20.17 -5.89 5.26
C ALA A 301 20.68 -4.66 6.03
N ILE A 302 20.06 -4.33 7.15
CA ILE A 302 20.50 -3.25 8.05
C ILE A 302 21.99 -3.38 8.47
N THR A 303 22.49 -4.60 8.61
CA THR A 303 23.88 -4.90 8.93
C THR A 303 24.82 -4.81 7.73
N GLY A 304 24.29 -4.53 6.55
CA GLY A 304 25.05 -4.53 5.29
C GLY A 304 25.76 -3.21 5.01
N ARG A 305 26.35 -3.19 3.81
CA ARG A 305 27.02 -2.01 3.25
C ARG A 305 26.40 -1.67 1.90
N VAL A 306 26.28 -0.40 1.62
CA VAL A 306 25.86 0.12 0.32
C VAL A 306 26.73 -0.52 -0.78
N PRO A 307 26.14 -1.11 -1.84
CA PRO A 307 26.91 -1.77 -2.89
C PRO A 307 27.92 -0.84 -3.55
N THR A 308 29.10 -1.39 -3.84
CA THR A 308 30.14 -0.69 -4.61
C THR A 308 29.89 -0.95 -6.10
N PRO A 309 29.66 0.07 -6.95
CA PRO A 309 29.31 -0.15 -8.36
C PRO A 309 30.30 -1.02 -9.13
N SER A 310 31.61 -0.90 -8.85
CA SER A 310 32.65 -1.71 -9.48
C SER A 310 32.55 -3.22 -9.20
N GLU A 311 31.79 -3.63 -8.17
CA GLU A 311 31.54 -5.03 -7.82
C GLU A 311 30.31 -5.61 -8.53
N ILE A 312 29.49 -4.74 -9.20
CA ILE A 312 28.30 -5.15 -9.93
C ILE A 312 28.67 -5.59 -11.34
N GLN A 313 28.46 -6.87 -11.65
CA GLN A 313 28.84 -7.48 -12.93
C GLN A 313 27.96 -6.99 -14.10
N ASP A 314 26.66 -6.84 -13.87
CA ASP A 314 25.71 -6.35 -14.88
C ASP A 314 25.91 -4.85 -15.12
N GLU A 315 26.23 -4.49 -16.36
CA GLU A 315 26.53 -3.10 -16.73
C GLU A 315 25.35 -2.16 -16.51
N LYS A 316 24.12 -2.59 -16.83
CA LYS A 316 22.92 -1.77 -16.64
C LYS A 316 22.65 -1.53 -15.15
N LYS A 317 22.79 -2.56 -14.34
CA LYS A 317 22.65 -2.46 -12.87
C LYS A 317 23.74 -1.60 -12.27
N ARG A 318 24.99 -1.67 -12.81
CA ARG A 318 26.10 -0.83 -12.37
C ARG A 318 25.81 0.64 -12.62
N ILE A 319 25.41 1.01 -13.84
CA ILE A 319 25.06 2.39 -14.20
C ILE A 319 23.88 2.90 -13.35
N ALA A 320 22.86 2.08 -13.14
CA ALA A 320 21.74 2.42 -12.27
C ALA A 320 22.20 2.63 -10.82
N ALA A 321 23.12 1.82 -10.32
CA ALA A 321 23.69 1.97 -8.98
C ALA A 321 24.49 3.28 -8.84
N GLU A 322 25.35 3.62 -9.81
CA GLU A 322 26.11 4.86 -9.84
C GLU A 322 25.17 6.08 -9.76
N ARG A 323 24.14 6.12 -10.60
CA ARG A 323 23.12 7.18 -10.59
C ARG A 323 22.39 7.27 -9.25
N SER A 324 21.98 6.12 -8.69
CA SER A 324 21.28 6.06 -7.41
C SER A 324 22.15 6.57 -6.27
N LEU A 325 23.44 6.20 -6.24
CA LEU A 325 24.38 6.67 -5.22
C LEU A 325 24.60 8.18 -5.31
N ASP A 326 24.76 8.72 -6.51
CA ASP A 326 24.89 10.16 -6.73
C ASP A 326 23.66 10.92 -6.21
N TYR A 327 22.46 10.48 -6.62
CA TYR A 327 21.19 11.08 -6.15
C TYR A 327 21.04 10.98 -4.64
N MET A 328 21.27 9.80 -4.08
CA MET A 328 21.15 9.56 -2.65
C MET A 328 22.31 10.17 -1.85
N GLY A 329 23.36 10.65 -2.49
CA GLY A 329 24.55 11.19 -1.83
C GLY A 329 25.23 10.19 -0.91
N LEU A 330 25.32 8.93 -1.35
CA LEU A 330 25.94 7.81 -0.65
C LEU A 330 27.20 7.37 -1.37
N LYS A 331 28.07 6.67 -0.63
CA LYS A 331 29.29 6.08 -1.16
C LYS A 331 29.20 4.57 -1.13
N GLY A 332 29.70 3.91 -2.19
CA GLY A 332 29.87 2.45 -2.16
C GLY A 332 30.71 2.02 -0.97
N GLY A 333 30.33 0.91 -0.33
CA GLY A 333 30.98 0.40 0.88
C GLY A 333 30.59 1.07 2.21
N GLU A 334 29.81 2.16 2.18
CA GLU A 334 29.29 2.82 3.39
C GLU A 334 28.39 1.87 4.19
N LYS A 335 28.51 1.82 5.51
CA LYS A 335 27.61 1.00 6.34
C LYS A 335 26.24 1.67 6.40
N VAL A 336 25.18 0.87 6.34
CA VAL A 336 23.81 1.38 6.49
C VAL A 336 23.62 2.10 7.80
N SER A 337 24.21 1.58 8.87
CA SER A 337 24.16 2.19 10.22
C SER A 337 24.83 3.58 10.32
N ASP A 338 25.69 3.95 9.38
CA ASP A 338 26.37 5.26 9.40
C ASP A 338 25.56 6.35 8.68
N ILE A 339 24.49 5.97 7.96
CA ILE A 339 23.62 6.87 7.20
C ILE A 339 22.76 7.70 8.16
N LYS A 340 23.03 9.01 8.23
CA LYS A 340 22.29 9.97 9.06
C LYS A 340 20.98 10.37 8.39
N LEU A 341 20.01 10.75 9.19
CA LEU A 341 18.67 11.13 8.80
C LEU A 341 18.32 12.56 9.20
N ASP A 342 17.57 13.24 8.35
CA ASP A 342 16.97 14.55 8.60
C ASP A 342 15.49 14.42 8.97
N ARG A 343 14.82 13.43 8.38
CA ARG A 343 13.38 13.21 8.52
C ARG A 343 13.07 11.74 8.82
N VAL A 344 11.96 11.54 9.52
CA VAL A 344 11.29 10.22 9.62
C VAL A 344 9.82 10.39 9.35
N PHE A 345 9.30 9.57 8.43
CA PHE A 345 7.89 9.53 8.07
C PHE A 345 7.32 8.14 8.37
N ILE A 346 6.34 8.08 9.27
CA ILE A 346 5.55 6.89 9.58
C ILE A 346 4.13 7.17 9.14
N GLY A 347 3.70 6.48 8.07
CA GLY A 347 2.45 6.77 7.40
C GLY A 347 2.28 5.93 6.14
N SER A 348 1.46 6.42 5.18
CA SER A 348 1.15 5.78 3.90
C SER A 348 0.16 4.61 4.01
N CYS A 349 -0.48 4.26 2.89
CA CYS A 349 -1.33 3.06 2.80
C CYS A 349 -0.59 1.76 3.10
N THR A 350 0.74 1.77 3.11
CA THR A 350 1.58 0.63 3.44
C THR A 350 1.58 0.34 4.94
N ASN A 351 1.91 1.36 5.76
CA ASN A 351 2.13 1.18 7.21
C ASN A 351 1.65 2.40 8.02
N SER A 352 0.34 2.50 8.21
CA SER A 352 -0.30 3.54 9.04
C SER A 352 -1.55 3.04 9.74
N ARG A 353 -1.68 1.71 9.88
CA ARG A 353 -2.78 1.06 10.59
C ARG A 353 -2.48 0.96 12.07
N ILE A 354 -3.48 0.59 12.86
CA ILE A 354 -3.35 0.59 14.32
C ILE A 354 -2.22 -0.32 14.83
N GLU A 355 -1.96 -1.46 14.18
CA GLU A 355 -0.87 -2.36 14.58
C GLU A 355 0.50 -1.74 14.31
N ASP A 356 0.67 -1.06 13.17
CA ASP A 356 1.89 -0.31 12.85
C ASP A 356 2.18 0.75 13.92
N LEU A 357 1.14 1.49 14.35
CA LEU A 357 1.26 2.52 15.39
C LEU A 357 1.58 1.92 16.76
N ARG A 358 1.00 0.78 17.11
CA ARG A 358 1.33 0.07 18.36
C ARG A 358 2.77 -0.42 18.36
N GLU A 359 3.27 -0.89 17.20
CA GLU A 359 4.66 -1.29 17.05
C GLU A 359 5.62 -0.10 17.23
N VAL A 360 5.32 1.02 16.59
CA VAL A 360 6.07 2.28 16.77
C VAL A 360 6.08 2.71 18.24
N ALA A 361 4.93 2.70 18.91
CA ALA A 361 4.84 3.10 20.31
C ALA A 361 5.75 2.25 21.22
N ARG A 362 5.78 0.93 21.02
CA ARG A 362 6.68 0.04 21.79
C ARG A 362 8.17 0.39 21.63
N VAL A 363 8.57 0.89 20.47
CA VAL A 363 9.95 1.25 20.17
C VAL A 363 10.34 2.59 20.80
N VAL A 364 9.40 3.56 20.85
CA VAL A 364 9.71 4.95 21.23
C VAL A 364 9.29 5.30 22.65
N ASP A 365 8.55 4.44 23.36
CA ASP A 365 8.08 4.71 24.71
C ASP A 365 9.24 5.01 25.67
N GLY A 366 9.14 6.11 26.40
CA GLY A 366 10.18 6.60 27.31
C GLY A 366 11.43 7.16 26.64
N LYS A 367 11.48 7.24 25.29
CA LYS A 367 12.62 7.76 24.53
C LYS A 367 12.29 9.11 23.89
N ARG A 368 13.30 9.73 23.28
CA ARG A 368 13.13 11.01 22.56
C ARG A 368 13.74 10.96 21.17
N VAL A 369 13.05 11.55 20.22
CA VAL A 369 13.54 11.78 18.86
C VAL A 369 14.85 12.58 18.92
N ASN A 370 15.81 12.18 18.09
CA ASN A 370 17.11 12.87 17.97
C ASN A 370 16.89 14.33 17.58
N ALA A 371 17.62 15.24 18.23
CA ALA A 371 17.46 16.68 18.03
C ALA A 371 17.67 17.16 16.57
N ASN A 372 18.35 16.37 15.75
CA ASN A 372 18.60 16.67 14.33
C ASN A 372 17.55 16.05 13.40
N VAL A 373 16.57 15.31 13.92
CA VAL A 373 15.55 14.62 13.13
C VAL A 373 14.20 15.25 13.36
N ASN A 374 13.50 15.56 12.26
CA ASN A 374 12.09 15.91 12.32
C ASN A 374 11.27 14.66 11.99
N ALA A 375 10.50 14.16 12.95
CA ALA A 375 9.76 12.91 12.82
C ALA A 375 8.25 13.16 12.89
N MET A 376 7.49 12.55 11.96
CA MET A 376 6.05 12.66 11.93
C MET A 376 5.38 11.30 11.83
N ILE A 377 4.20 11.21 12.43
CA ILE A 377 3.30 10.04 12.33
C ILE A 377 1.96 10.51 11.79
N VAL A 378 1.51 9.86 10.71
CA VAL A 378 0.25 10.14 10.05
C VAL A 378 -0.62 8.88 10.11
N PRO A 379 -1.71 8.87 10.90
CA PRO A 379 -2.62 7.74 10.95
C PRO A 379 -3.32 7.55 9.60
N GLY A 380 -3.62 6.30 9.26
CA GLY A 380 -4.16 5.96 7.94
C GLY A 380 -5.61 6.37 7.72
N SER A 381 -6.39 6.52 8.80
CA SER A 381 -7.78 6.96 8.75
C SER A 381 -8.17 7.67 10.05
N GLY A 382 -9.30 8.37 10.03
CA GLY A 382 -9.89 8.96 11.22
C GLY A 382 -10.26 7.90 12.27
N LEU A 383 -10.68 6.71 11.83
CA LEU A 383 -10.96 5.60 12.75
C LEU A 383 -9.70 5.07 13.42
N VAL A 384 -8.59 4.92 12.68
CA VAL A 384 -7.28 4.57 13.24
C VAL A 384 -6.82 5.64 14.23
N LYS A 385 -6.98 6.94 13.88
CA LYS A 385 -6.61 8.05 14.75
C LYS A 385 -7.40 8.01 16.07
N ILE A 386 -8.72 7.89 15.99
CA ILE A 386 -9.60 7.78 17.18
C ILE A 386 -9.19 6.60 18.06
N GLN A 387 -8.91 5.45 17.46
CA GLN A 387 -8.48 4.26 18.21
C GLN A 387 -7.10 4.48 18.85
N ALA A 388 -6.13 5.03 18.14
CA ALA A 388 -4.80 5.31 18.66
C ALA A 388 -4.84 6.30 19.84
N GLU A 389 -5.67 7.34 19.75
CA GLU A 389 -5.89 8.31 20.83
C GLU A 389 -6.60 7.68 22.04
N ALA A 390 -7.58 6.80 21.82
CA ALA A 390 -8.24 6.05 22.89
C ALA A 390 -7.28 5.10 23.63
N GLU A 391 -6.31 4.53 22.92
CA GLU A 391 -5.24 3.70 23.49
C GLU A 391 -4.08 4.53 24.09
N GLY A 392 -4.09 5.85 23.93
CA GLY A 392 -3.07 6.76 24.46
C GLY A 392 -1.76 6.77 23.65
N LEU A 393 -1.74 6.18 22.45
CA LEU A 393 -0.54 6.10 21.60
C LEU A 393 -0.05 7.51 21.18
N ASP A 394 -0.98 8.42 20.90
CA ASP A 394 -0.66 9.83 20.58
C ASP A 394 0.14 10.52 21.67
N LYS A 395 -0.13 10.21 22.95
CA LYS A 395 0.59 10.77 24.09
C LYS A 395 2.04 10.27 24.12
N ILE A 396 2.25 8.97 23.84
CA ILE A 396 3.58 8.36 23.72
C ILE A 396 4.36 9.07 22.60
N PHE A 397 3.76 9.22 21.41
CA PHE A 397 4.41 9.84 20.25
C PHE A 397 4.77 11.31 20.51
N LYS A 398 3.84 12.10 21.06
CA LYS A 398 4.07 13.50 21.41
C LYS A 398 5.15 13.65 22.49
N ALA A 399 5.13 12.77 23.50
CA ALA A 399 6.16 12.76 24.55
C ALA A 399 7.54 12.41 23.99
N ALA A 400 7.61 11.52 23.01
CA ALA A 400 8.84 11.17 22.31
C ALA A 400 9.30 12.29 21.34
N GLY A 401 8.45 13.26 20.99
CA GLY A 401 8.80 14.37 20.09
C GLY A 401 8.39 14.16 18.63
N PHE A 402 7.50 13.21 18.34
CA PHE A 402 6.90 13.08 17.02
C PHE A 402 5.76 14.09 16.83
N GLU A 403 5.62 14.58 15.60
CA GLU A 403 4.43 15.29 15.18
C GLU A 403 3.29 14.27 14.94
N TRP A 404 2.18 14.43 15.67
CA TRP A 404 0.97 13.64 15.49
C TRP A 404 0.02 14.40 14.55
N ARG A 405 -0.29 13.80 13.40
CA ARG A 405 -0.94 14.47 12.28
C ARG A 405 -2.39 14.02 12.08
N GLU A 406 -3.12 14.71 11.19
CA GLU A 406 -4.41 14.29 10.68
C GLU A 406 -4.27 13.21 9.61
N PRO A 407 -5.28 12.32 9.41
CA PRO A 407 -5.20 11.19 8.47
C PRO A 407 -5.07 11.63 7.01
N GLY A 408 -4.28 10.92 6.20
CA GLY A 408 -4.13 11.18 4.76
C GLY A 408 -2.86 10.57 4.20
N CYS A 409 -2.65 10.73 2.89
CA CYS A 409 -1.46 10.22 2.21
C CYS A 409 -0.17 10.95 2.59
N SER A 410 -0.26 12.24 2.98
CA SER A 410 0.89 13.01 3.48
C SER A 410 2.11 12.95 2.55
N MET A 411 3.29 12.70 3.13
CA MET A 411 4.55 12.60 2.37
C MET A 411 4.63 11.40 1.41
N CYS A 412 3.60 10.53 1.32
CA CYS A 412 3.71 9.37 0.43
C CYS A 412 3.98 9.75 -1.04
N LEU A 413 3.47 10.91 -1.50
CA LEU A 413 3.64 11.36 -2.88
C LEU A 413 3.85 12.87 -3.07
N ALA A 414 4.02 13.63 -1.99
CA ALA A 414 4.31 15.07 -2.03
C ALA A 414 3.31 15.94 -2.85
N MET A 415 2.05 15.54 -2.92
CA MET A 415 0.95 16.31 -3.55
C MET A 415 0.24 17.26 -2.57
N ASN A 416 0.72 17.36 -1.36
CA ASN A 416 0.22 18.20 -0.28
C ASN A 416 1.40 18.93 0.37
N PRO A 417 1.20 19.76 1.40
CA PRO A 417 2.28 20.52 2.03
C PRO A 417 3.39 19.68 2.67
N ASP A 418 3.12 18.40 2.98
CA ASP A 418 4.11 17.51 3.59
C ASP A 418 5.08 16.98 2.53
N LYS A 419 6.27 17.56 2.47
CA LYS A 419 7.32 17.17 1.51
C LYS A 419 8.72 17.39 2.07
N LEU A 420 9.67 16.64 1.53
CA LEU A 420 11.08 16.81 1.80
C LEU A 420 11.60 18.07 1.10
N ALA A 421 12.47 18.79 1.78
CA ALA A 421 13.31 19.81 1.16
C ALA A 421 14.43 19.15 0.31
N PRO A 422 15.00 19.87 -0.69
CA PRO A 422 16.09 19.35 -1.49
C PRO A 422 17.28 18.88 -0.67
N GLY A 423 17.67 17.63 -0.84
CA GLY A 423 18.78 17.00 -0.13
C GLY A 423 18.43 16.36 1.21
N GLU A 424 17.25 16.65 1.80
CA GLU A 424 16.82 15.98 3.04
C GLU A 424 16.69 14.45 2.83
N ARG A 425 17.12 13.72 3.83
CA ARG A 425 17.11 12.25 3.88
C ARG A 425 16.07 11.74 4.86
N CYS A 426 15.20 10.87 4.38
CA CYS A 426 14.06 10.35 5.13
C CYS A 426 14.11 8.82 5.27
N ALA A 427 13.96 8.32 6.50
CA ALA A 427 13.50 6.95 6.72
C ALA A 427 11.97 6.93 6.67
N SER A 428 11.40 6.13 5.78
CA SER A 428 9.98 6.19 5.44
C SER A 428 9.33 4.82 5.43
N THR A 429 8.13 4.73 5.97
CA THR A 429 7.30 3.52 5.89
C THR A 429 6.41 3.50 4.63
N SER A 430 6.60 4.44 3.71
CA SER A 430 5.90 4.45 2.42
C SER A 430 6.33 3.26 1.52
N ASN A 431 5.81 3.22 0.31
CA ASN A 431 5.98 2.11 -0.62
C ASN A 431 6.92 2.40 -1.79
N ARG A 432 7.19 3.67 -2.09
CA ARG A 432 8.02 4.12 -3.21
C ARG A 432 9.08 5.10 -2.77
N ASN A 433 10.26 5.01 -3.40
CA ASN A 433 11.41 5.86 -3.13
C ASN A 433 12.13 6.35 -4.39
N PHE A 434 11.45 6.43 -5.54
CA PHE A 434 12.06 6.98 -6.74
C PHE A 434 12.39 8.48 -6.57
N GLU A 435 13.28 8.99 -7.41
CA GLU A 435 13.74 10.37 -7.38
C GLU A 435 12.57 11.37 -7.32
N GLY A 436 12.55 12.21 -6.28
CA GLY A 436 11.52 13.23 -6.08
C GLY A 436 10.19 12.75 -5.51
N ARG A 437 10.00 11.47 -5.20
CA ARG A 437 8.72 10.92 -4.73
C ARG A 437 8.15 11.64 -3.52
N GLN A 438 8.96 11.94 -2.51
CA GLN A 438 8.55 12.64 -1.29
C GLN A 438 8.93 14.13 -1.29
N GLY A 439 9.35 14.67 -2.42
CA GLY A 439 9.77 16.07 -2.60
C GLY A 439 10.94 16.18 -3.57
N TYR A 440 11.04 17.32 -4.26
CA TYR A 440 12.10 17.58 -5.23
C TYR A 440 13.50 17.39 -4.61
N LYS A 441 14.30 16.49 -5.19
CA LYS A 441 15.63 16.08 -4.68
C LYS A 441 15.61 15.50 -3.26
N GLY A 442 14.46 15.07 -2.75
CA GLY A 442 14.35 14.35 -1.48
C GLY A 442 14.91 12.94 -1.59
N ARG A 443 15.55 12.46 -0.53
CA ARG A 443 16.24 11.16 -0.48
C ARG A 443 15.50 10.21 0.46
N THR A 444 14.80 9.23 -0.09
CA THR A 444 13.92 8.35 0.68
C THR A 444 14.48 6.93 0.78
N HIS A 445 14.53 6.43 2.00
CA HIS A 445 14.83 5.03 2.31
C HIS A 445 13.57 4.35 2.86
N LEU A 446 13.16 3.23 2.25
CA LEU A 446 12.03 2.44 2.72
C LEU A 446 12.48 1.49 3.83
N VAL A 447 11.72 1.47 4.92
CA VAL A 447 11.96 0.65 6.10
C VAL A 447 10.65 0.22 6.75
N SER A 448 10.70 -0.74 7.68
CA SER A 448 9.56 -1.12 8.52
C SER A 448 9.24 -0.04 9.57
N PRO A 449 8.02 -0.04 10.16
CA PRO A 449 7.64 0.91 11.21
C PRO A 449 8.59 0.92 12.40
N ALA A 450 9.00 -0.25 12.90
CA ALA A 450 9.97 -0.34 13.99
C ALA A 450 11.33 0.25 13.63
N MET A 451 11.82 -0.01 12.41
CA MET A 451 13.08 0.55 11.91
C MET A 451 13.01 2.07 11.79
N ALA A 452 11.89 2.62 11.27
CA ALA A 452 11.69 4.05 11.18
C ALA A 452 11.66 4.70 12.57
N ALA A 453 10.95 4.08 13.52
CA ALA A 453 10.85 4.54 14.90
C ALA A 453 12.21 4.56 15.61
N ALA A 454 12.96 3.48 15.53
CA ALA A 454 14.30 3.38 16.12
C ALA A 454 15.28 4.39 15.48
N ALA A 455 15.19 4.55 14.15
CA ALA A 455 16.01 5.50 13.41
C ALA A 455 15.70 6.98 13.79
N ALA A 456 14.42 7.29 14.11
CA ALA A 456 14.06 8.62 14.61
C ALA A 456 14.75 8.95 15.95
N ILE A 457 14.85 7.98 16.84
CA ILE A 457 15.50 8.15 18.14
C ILE A 457 17.03 8.23 17.98
N ALA A 458 17.62 7.36 17.17
CA ALA A 458 19.07 7.29 16.98
C ALA A 458 19.63 8.45 16.12
N GLY A 459 18.86 8.96 15.17
CA GLY A 459 19.31 9.92 14.15
C GLY A 459 20.03 9.27 12.95
N HIS A 460 20.07 7.95 12.91
CA HIS A 460 20.65 7.12 11.85
C HIS A 460 19.97 5.75 11.85
N PHE A 461 20.23 4.92 10.84
CA PHE A 461 19.69 3.56 10.84
C PHE A 461 20.33 2.69 11.90
N VAL A 462 19.51 1.89 12.58
CA VAL A 462 19.93 0.94 13.63
C VAL A 462 19.22 -0.39 13.45
N ASP A 463 19.87 -1.47 13.92
CA ASP A 463 19.26 -2.79 13.90
C ASP A 463 18.24 -2.90 15.05
N VAL A 464 16.96 -3.02 14.71
CA VAL A 464 15.90 -3.10 15.73
C VAL A 464 15.91 -4.39 16.53
N ARG A 465 16.67 -5.40 16.12
CA ARG A 465 16.85 -6.64 16.89
C ARG A 465 17.68 -6.40 18.15
N ASP A 466 18.55 -5.41 18.12
CA ASP A 466 19.40 -4.99 19.26
C ASP A 466 18.77 -3.82 20.06
N TRP A 467 17.57 -3.39 19.68
CA TRP A 467 16.88 -2.24 20.31
C TRP A 467 16.33 -2.60 21.69
N LYS A 468 16.75 -1.85 22.72
CA LYS A 468 16.37 -2.04 24.12
C LYS A 468 15.47 -0.90 24.60
#